data_b486bd7aecd8004c63bc70767a326f10
#
_entry.id   b486bd7aecd8004c63bc70767a326f10
#
_cell.length_a   1.000
_cell.length_b   1.000
_cell.length_c   1.000
_cell.angle_alpha   90.00
_cell.angle_beta   90.00
_cell.angle_gamma   90.00
#
_symmetry.space_group_name_H-M   'P 1'
#
loop_
_entity.id
_entity.type
_entity.pdbx_description
1 polymer ?
#
loop_
_entity_poly.entity_id
_entity_poly.type
_entity_poly.pdbx_seq_one_letter_code
_entity_poly.pdbx_strand_id
1 'polypeptide(L)'
;MATIQIPPDFKDFLKLLKEHDVRYLLIGGYAVSYHGYIRATGDMDIWIAIHPDNAQKIVDVLKAFGFDHPDLNKDLFLHENKILRMGVPPVRLEITTSISGVQFDECYQTRVVDVLDGVEVNLIDLANLKKNKKASGRPKDLVDFQKLP
;
A
#
# COMPACT_ATOMS: atom_id res chain seq x y z
N MET A 1 14.76 -18.55 -6.57
CA MET A 1 14.12 -17.43 -5.87
C MET A 1 12.74 -17.21 -6.45
N ALA A 2 11.72 -17.12 -5.59
CA ALA A 2 10.37 -16.86 -6.06
C ALA A 2 10.27 -15.43 -6.56
N THR A 3 9.63 -15.25 -7.72
CA THR A 3 9.41 -13.92 -8.31
C THR A 3 8.00 -13.44 -7.95
N ILE A 4 7.91 -12.21 -7.45
CA ILE A 4 6.62 -11.59 -7.16
C ILE A 4 5.97 -11.21 -8.49
N GLN A 5 4.75 -11.72 -8.69
CA GLN A 5 3.94 -11.38 -9.86
C GLN A 5 2.82 -10.42 -9.42
N ILE A 6 2.60 -9.40 -10.24
CA ILE A 6 1.60 -8.38 -9.96
C ILE A 6 0.54 -8.42 -11.07
N PRO A 7 -0.75 -8.57 -10.73
CA PRO A 7 -1.82 -8.49 -11.72
C PRO A 7 -1.74 -7.20 -12.54
N PRO A 8 -2.10 -7.25 -13.85
CA PRO A 8 -2.00 -6.09 -14.73
C PRO A 8 -2.67 -4.83 -14.18
N ASP A 9 -3.85 -4.95 -13.58
CA ASP A 9 -4.57 -3.80 -13.04
C ASP A 9 -3.78 -3.15 -11.88
N PHE A 10 -3.15 -3.95 -11.04
CA PHE A 10 -2.31 -3.42 -9.95
C PHE A 10 -1.07 -2.73 -10.50
N LYS A 11 -0.48 -3.29 -11.58
CA LYS A 11 0.64 -2.63 -12.25
C LYS A 11 0.25 -1.26 -12.77
N ASP A 12 -0.91 -1.17 -13.41
CA ASP A 12 -1.42 0.09 -13.95
C ASP A 12 -1.63 1.11 -12.83
N PHE A 13 -2.18 0.68 -11.72
CA PHE A 13 -2.39 1.53 -10.56
C PHE A 13 -1.05 2.07 -10.00
N LEU A 14 -0.07 1.19 -9.83
CA LEU A 14 1.25 1.56 -9.35
C LEU A 14 1.95 2.55 -10.28
N LYS A 15 1.81 2.37 -11.59
CA LYS A 15 2.34 3.31 -12.58
C LYS A 15 1.70 4.68 -12.47
N LEU A 16 0.39 4.73 -12.26
CA LEU A 16 -0.33 5.99 -12.07
C LEU A 16 0.12 6.70 -10.79
N LEU A 17 0.35 5.97 -9.71
CA LEU A 17 0.89 6.54 -8.47
C LEU A 17 2.22 7.23 -8.72
N LYS A 18 3.09 6.61 -9.49
CA LYS A 18 4.38 7.20 -9.84
C LYS A 18 4.23 8.41 -10.78
N GLU A 19 3.42 8.31 -11.81
CA GLU A 19 3.19 9.39 -12.77
C GLU A 19 2.64 10.66 -12.10
N HIS A 20 1.78 10.49 -11.11
CA HIS A 20 1.17 11.59 -10.36
C HIS A 20 1.99 12.01 -9.14
N ASP A 21 3.15 11.40 -8.93
CA ASP A 21 4.04 11.71 -7.81
C ASP A 21 3.35 11.60 -6.44
N VAL A 22 2.55 10.57 -6.27
CA VAL A 22 1.86 10.29 -5.00
C VAL A 22 2.86 9.76 -3.98
N ARG A 23 2.82 10.29 -2.76
CA ARG A 23 3.58 9.72 -1.64
C ARG A 23 2.79 8.57 -1.05
N TYR A 24 3.32 7.36 -1.22
CA TYR A 24 2.68 6.14 -0.77
C TYR A 24 3.71 5.11 -0.38
N LEU A 25 3.26 4.10 0.37
CA LEU A 25 4.04 2.91 0.67
C LEU A 25 3.17 1.68 0.39
N LEU A 26 3.74 0.72 -0.33
CA LEU A 26 3.15 -0.61 -0.46
C LEU A 26 3.38 -1.35 0.86
N ILE A 27 2.30 -1.78 1.47
CA ILE A 27 2.28 -2.49 2.75
C ILE A 27 1.59 -3.84 2.58
N GLY A 28 1.25 -4.51 3.66
CA GLY A 28 0.44 -5.73 3.62
C GLY A 28 1.14 -6.92 2.97
N GLY A 29 0.35 -7.79 2.35
CA GLY A 29 0.85 -9.08 1.84
C GLY A 29 1.96 -8.98 0.80
N TYR A 30 1.92 -7.99 -0.09
CA TYR A 30 2.98 -7.79 -1.07
C TYR A 30 4.30 -7.39 -0.40
N ALA A 31 4.24 -6.52 0.61
CA ALA A 31 5.44 -6.13 1.36
C ALA A 31 5.98 -7.31 2.18
N VAL A 32 5.10 -8.09 2.79
CA VAL A 32 5.49 -9.31 3.53
C VAL A 32 6.21 -10.28 2.61
N SER A 33 5.67 -10.52 1.43
CA SER A 33 6.31 -11.40 0.44
C SER A 33 7.65 -10.86 -0.04
N TYR A 34 7.72 -9.56 -0.29
CA TYR A 34 8.97 -8.91 -0.71
C TYR A 34 10.08 -9.12 0.33
N HIS A 35 9.74 -8.98 1.62
CA HIS A 35 10.74 -9.07 2.70
C HIS A 35 11.08 -10.49 3.13
N GLY A 36 10.51 -11.50 2.50
CA GLY A 36 10.99 -12.87 2.65
C GLY A 36 9.97 -13.93 3.07
N TYR A 37 8.76 -13.55 3.49
CA TYR A 37 7.71 -14.52 3.76
C TYR A 37 6.73 -14.59 2.60
N ILE A 38 7.03 -15.48 1.65
CA ILE A 38 6.21 -15.66 0.44
C ILE A 38 4.91 -16.35 0.81
N ARG A 39 3.80 -15.66 0.56
CA ARG A 39 2.45 -16.20 0.76
C ARG A 39 1.50 -15.58 -0.24
N ALA A 40 0.37 -16.25 -0.49
CA ALA A 40 -0.66 -15.71 -1.37
C ALA A 40 -1.30 -14.47 -0.75
N THR A 41 -1.63 -13.50 -1.59
CA THR A 41 -2.39 -12.32 -1.21
C THR A 41 -3.33 -11.95 -2.34
N GLY A 42 -4.59 -11.65 -1.99
CA GLY A 42 -5.60 -11.22 -2.95
C GLY A 42 -5.80 -9.71 -2.97
N ASP A 43 -5.14 -8.99 -2.06
CA ASP A 43 -5.30 -7.55 -1.91
C ASP A 43 -3.98 -6.85 -2.12
N MET A 44 -4.03 -5.67 -2.72
CA MET A 44 -2.88 -4.77 -2.73
C MET A 44 -3.19 -3.62 -1.76
N ASP A 45 -2.35 -3.48 -0.73
CA ASP A 45 -2.55 -2.50 0.33
C ASP A 45 -1.61 -1.32 0.14
N ILE A 46 -2.17 -0.14 -0.03
CA ILE A 46 -1.45 1.10 -0.27
C ILE A 46 -1.71 2.06 0.89
N TRP A 47 -0.63 2.54 1.51
CA TRP A 47 -0.69 3.52 2.59
C TRP A 47 -0.23 4.87 2.05
N ILE A 48 -1.05 5.90 2.21
CA ILE A 48 -0.79 7.23 1.63
C ILE A 48 -0.52 8.26 2.71
N ALA A 49 0.28 9.27 2.37
CA ALA A 49 0.51 10.43 3.24
C ALA A 49 -0.75 11.29 3.33
N ILE A 50 -1.10 11.72 4.55
CA ILE A 50 -2.18 12.66 4.77
C ILE A 50 -1.63 14.08 4.56
N HIS A 51 -1.91 14.63 3.38
CA HIS A 51 -1.51 15.99 3.01
C HIS A 51 -2.42 16.47 1.88
N PRO A 52 -2.84 17.76 1.86
CA PRO A 52 -3.77 18.25 0.83
C PRO A 52 -3.32 17.97 -0.61
N ASP A 53 -2.04 18.21 -0.93
CA ASP A 53 -1.52 17.94 -2.27
C ASP A 53 -1.59 16.45 -2.61
N ASN A 54 -1.21 15.60 -1.66
CA ASN A 54 -1.22 14.16 -1.86
C ASN A 54 -2.64 13.61 -2.00
N ALA A 55 -3.58 14.15 -1.20
CA ALA A 55 -4.99 13.77 -1.29
C ALA A 55 -5.56 14.09 -2.68
N GLN A 56 -5.24 15.24 -3.24
CA GLN A 56 -5.69 15.60 -4.59
C GLN A 56 -5.05 14.67 -5.63
N LYS A 57 -3.78 14.36 -5.50
CA LYS A 57 -3.08 13.46 -6.41
C LYS A 57 -3.69 12.06 -6.41
N ILE A 58 -4.05 11.53 -5.23
CA ILE A 58 -4.66 10.21 -5.16
C ILE A 58 -6.06 10.21 -5.78
N VAL A 59 -6.83 11.27 -5.63
CA VAL A 59 -8.12 11.42 -6.30
C VAL A 59 -7.91 11.39 -7.81
N ASP A 60 -6.93 12.13 -8.32
CA ASP A 60 -6.62 12.17 -9.75
C ASP A 60 -6.19 10.79 -10.28
N VAL A 61 -5.38 10.06 -9.50
CA VAL A 61 -4.99 8.69 -9.84
C VAL A 61 -6.20 7.77 -9.93
N LEU A 62 -7.09 7.83 -8.95
CA LEU A 62 -8.29 6.98 -8.94
C LEU A 62 -9.20 7.26 -10.13
N LYS A 63 -9.37 8.52 -10.49
CA LYS A 63 -10.15 8.88 -11.70
C LYS A 63 -9.48 8.37 -12.97
N ALA A 64 -8.16 8.54 -13.09
CA ALA A 64 -7.41 8.03 -14.24
C ALA A 64 -7.44 6.51 -14.32
N PHE A 65 -7.50 5.84 -13.18
CA PHE A 65 -7.63 4.38 -13.10
C PHE A 65 -9.02 3.87 -13.51
N GLY A 66 -10.01 4.78 -13.58
CA GLY A 66 -11.37 4.44 -13.97
C GLY A 66 -12.36 4.42 -12.79
N PHE A 67 -11.91 4.76 -11.59
CA PHE A 67 -12.77 4.85 -10.42
C PHE A 67 -13.22 6.28 -10.23
N ASP A 68 -14.39 6.63 -10.78
CA ASP A 68 -14.96 7.98 -10.69
C ASP A 68 -16.34 7.89 -10.03
N HIS A 69 -16.33 7.82 -8.71
CA HIS A 69 -17.55 7.75 -7.91
C HIS A 69 -17.90 9.13 -7.36
N PRO A 70 -19.22 9.49 -7.27
CA PRO A 70 -19.63 10.82 -6.77
C PRO A 70 -19.11 11.13 -5.36
N ASP A 71 -18.89 10.11 -4.52
CA ASP A 71 -18.41 10.29 -3.15
C ASP A 71 -16.89 10.43 -3.08
N LEU A 72 -16.20 10.28 -4.20
CA LEU A 72 -14.75 10.38 -4.26
C LEU A 72 -14.33 11.85 -4.21
N ASN A 73 -13.72 12.27 -3.10
CA ASN A 73 -13.18 13.61 -2.95
C ASN A 73 -11.94 13.56 -2.04
N LYS A 74 -11.14 14.62 -2.10
CA LYS A 74 -9.88 14.68 -1.37
C LYS A 74 -10.05 14.65 0.15
N ASP A 75 -11.18 15.09 0.67
CA ASP A 75 -11.43 15.09 2.11
C ASP A 75 -11.36 13.68 2.71
N LEU A 76 -11.75 12.68 1.94
CA LEU A 76 -11.65 11.27 2.34
C LEU A 76 -10.23 10.89 2.77
N PHE A 77 -9.22 11.50 2.17
CA PHE A 77 -7.81 11.16 2.38
C PHE A 77 -7.07 12.16 3.28
N LEU A 78 -7.81 13.04 3.96
CA LEU A 78 -7.23 14.04 4.86
C LEU A 78 -7.37 13.70 6.33
N HIS A 79 -7.99 12.56 6.66
CA HIS A 79 -8.22 12.13 8.03
C HIS A 79 -7.60 10.76 8.29
N GLU A 80 -7.14 10.54 9.52
CA GLU A 80 -6.65 9.23 9.95
C GLU A 80 -7.77 8.20 9.98
N ASN A 81 -7.37 6.93 9.97
CA ASN A 81 -8.26 5.77 10.11
C ASN A 81 -9.31 5.66 9.00
N LYS A 82 -8.96 6.09 7.78
CA LYS A 82 -9.80 5.92 6.60
C LYS A 82 -9.25 4.81 5.71
N ILE A 83 -10.16 3.99 5.21
CA ILE A 83 -9.85 2.90 4.27
C ILE A 83 -10.82 2.97 3.11
N LEU A 84 -10.28 3.01 1.90
CA LEU A 84 -11.06 2.87 0.66
C LEU A 84 -10.74 1.52 0.04
N ARG A 85 -11.76 0.70 -0.22
CA ARG A 85 -11.61 -0.60 -0.88
C ARG A 85 -12.24 -0.56 -2.26
N MET A 86 -11.56 -1.11 -3.25
CA MET A 86 -12.05 -1.18 -4.63
C MET A 86 -11.79 -2.58 -5.19
N GLY A 87 -12.77 -3.10 -5.95
CA GLY A 87 -12.67 -4.41 -6.56
C GLY A 87 -13.03 -5.54 -5.62
N VAL A 88 -12.82 -6.76 -6.10
CA VAL A 88 -13.08 -7.99 -5.35
C VAL A 88 -11.85 -8.90 -5.45
N PRO A 89 -11.58 -9.71 -4.40
CA PRO A 89 -10.47 -10.66 -4.50
C PRO A 89 -10.61 -11.55 -5.74
N PRO A 90 -9.52 -11.88 -6.42
CA PRO A 90 -8.11 -11.64 -6.08
C PRO A 90 -7.53 -10.30 -6.56
N VAL A 91 -8.37 -9.38 -7.03
CA VAL A 91 -7.91 -8.08 -7.55
C VAL A 91 -8.63 -6.95 -6.77
N ARG A 92 -8.30 -6.83 -5.48
CA ARG A 92 -8.85 -5.78 -4.62
C ARG A 92 -7.74 -4.84 -4.17
N LEU A 93 -8.00 -3.53 -4.33
CA LEU A 93 -7.14 -2.47 -3.81
C LEU A 93 -7.68 -1.95 -2.48
N GLU A 94 -6.80 -1.76 -1.52
CA GLU A 94 -7.12 -1.06 -0.28
C GLU A 94 -6.17 0.13 -0.15
N ILE A 95 -6.76 1.33 0.02
CA ILE A 95 -6.00 2.55 0.27
C ILE A 95 -6.30 3.00 1.68
N THR A 96 -5.27 3.12 2.52
CA THR A 96 -5.42 3.49 3.92
C THR A 96 -4.62 4.74 4.25
N THR A 97 -5.10 5.52 5.21
CA THR A 97 -4.46 6.75 5.66
C THR A 97 -3.63 6.57 6.93
N SER A 98 -3.83 5.49 7.67
CA SER A 98 -3.02 5.20 8.86
C SER A 98 -2.95 3.70 9.12
N ILE A 99 -1.88 3.26 9.76
CA ILE A 99 -1.70 1.86 10.16
C ILE A 99 -1.15 1.80 11.59
N SER A 100 -1.26 0.62 12.21
CA SER A 100 -0.88 0.45 13.62
C SER A 100 0.63 0.58 13.84
N GLY A 101 1.01 1.29 14.88
CA GLY A 101 2.35 1.24 15.47
C GLY A 101 3.43 2.06 14.78
N VAL A 102 3.16 2.68 13.63
CA VAL A 102 4.14 3.46 12.87
C VAL A 102 3.52 4.70 12.26
N GLN A 103 4.36 5.69 11.96
CA GLN A 103 3.95 6.96 11.34
C GLN A 103 4.46 7.04 9.91
N PHE A 104 3.64 7.62 9.01
CA PHE A 104 3.95 7.64 7.59
C PHE A 104 5.28 8.33 7.28
N ASP A 105 5.49 9.54 7.79
CA ASP A 105 6.68 10.33 7.41
C ASP A 105 7.98 9.61 7.77
N GLU A 106 8.01 8.97 8.93
CA GLU A 106 9.18 8.19 9.36
C GLU A 106 9.41 6.99 8.45
N CYS A 107 8.34 6.25 8.13
CA CYS A 107 8.44 5.09 7.25
C CYS A 107 8.80 5.47 5.81
N TYR A 108 8.34 6.63 5.36
CA TYR A 108 8.62 7.09 4.00
C TYR A 108 10.10 7.43 3.82
N GLN A 109 10.74 7.98 4.87
CA GLN A 109 12.18 8.29 4.84
C GLN A 109 13.04 7.05 4.70
N THR A 110 12.60 5.93 5.25
CA THR A 110 13.33 4.67 5.21
C THR A 110 12.77 3.68 4.19
N ARG A 111 11.92 4.16 3.29
CA ARG A 111 11.27 3.29 2.30
C ARG A 111 12.28 2.59 1.41
N VAL A 112 11.89 1.43 0.95
CA VAL A 112 12.62 0.68 -0.07
C VAL A 112 12.01 1.02 -1.43
N VAL A 113 12.85 1.42 -2.38
CA VAL A 113 12.43 1.63 -3.77
C VAL A 113 13.01 0.49 -4.58
N ASP A 114 12.16 -0.30 -5.21
CA ASP A 114 12.59 -1.45 -6.00
C ASP A 114 11.67 -1.64 -7.19
N VAL A 115 12.11 -2.46 -8.13
CA VAL A 115 11.32 -2.82 -9.31
C VAL A 115 10.74 -4.22 -9.08
N LEU A 116 9.41 -4.31 -9.05
CA LEU A 116 8.69 -5.56 -8.88
C LEU A 116 7.89 -5.83 -10.17
N ASP A 117 8.17 -6.97 -10.80
CA ASP A 117 7.45 -7.38 -12.02
C ASP A 117 7.42 -6.26 -13.07
N GLY A 118 8.56 -5.55 -13.22
CA GLY A 118 8.73 -4.49 -14.21
C GLY A 118 8.22 -3.12 -13.80
N VAL A 119 7.72 -2.96 -12.57
CA VAL A 119 7.16 -1.68 -12.09
C VAL A 119 7.94 -1.19 -10.87
N GLU A 120 8.34 0.08 -10.88
CA GLU A 120 8.97 0.69 -9.73
C GLU A 120 7.95 0.95 -8.62
N VAL A 121 8.26 0.52 -7.40
CA VAL A 121 7.37 0.64 -6.25
C VAL A 121 8.12 1.19 -5.04
N ASN A 122 7.37 1.87 -4.17
CA ASN A 122 7.83 2.27 -2.84
C ASN A 122 7.27 1.29 -1.82
N LEU A 123 8.15 0.64 -1.06
CA LEU A 123 7.73 -0.35 -0.06
C LEU A 123 8.11 0.11 1.34
N ILE A 124 7.29 -0.23 2.31
CA ILE A 124 7.66 -0.10 3.71
C ILE A 124 8.89 -0.98 3.98
N ASP A 125 9.83 -0.47 4.76
CA ASP A 125 11.03 -1.23 5.13
C ASP A 125 10.69 -2.35 6.13
N LEU A 126 11.58 -3.33 6.24
CA LEU A 126 11.34 -4.52 7.05
C LEU A 126 11.11 -4.18 8.53
N ALA A 127 11.93 -3.31 9.11
CA ALA A 127 11.82 -2.98 10.53
C ALA A 127 10.46 -2.37 10.86
N ASN A 128 9.98 -1.42 10.04
CA ASN A 128 8.69 -0.78 10.25
C ASN A 128 7.53 -1.71 9.93
N LEU A 129 7.67 -2.57 8.94
CA LEU A 129 6.66 -3.58 8.64
C LEU A 129 6.46 -4.52 9.84
N LYS A 130 7.55 -4.96 10.46
CA LYS A 130 7.48 -5.81 11.67
C LYS A 130 6.81 -5.07 12.83
N LYS A 131 7.16 -3.80 13.05
CA LYS A 131 6.49 -2.98 14.08
C LYS A 131 4.99 -2.89 13.85
N ASN A 132 4.59 -2.67 12.60
CA ASN A 132 3.19 -2.59 12.22
C ASN A 132 2.45 -3.90 12.51
N LYS A 133 3.02 -5.02 12.09
CA LYS A 133 2.40 -6.34 12.28
C LYS A 133 2.25 -6.69 13.75
N LYS A 134 3.26 -6.41 14.56
CA LYS A 134 3.22 -6.65 16.01
C LYS A 134 2.18 -5.74 16.69
N ALA A 135 2.16 -4.46 16.35
CA ALA A 135 1.24 -3.49 16.94
C ALA A 135 -0.21 -3.78 16.59
N SER A 136 -0.48 -4.26 15.38
CA SER A 136 -1.82 -4.67 14.95
C SER A 136 -2.39 -5.77 15.85
N GLY A 137 -1.58 -6.73 16.23
CA GLY A 137 -1.98 -7.79 17.16
C GLY A 137 -2.98 -8.80 16.59
N ARG A 138 -3.45 -8.64 15.36
CA ARG A 138 -4.35 -9.61 14.75
C ARG A 138 -3.62 -10.94 14.53
N PRO A 139 -4.29 -12.10 14.71
CA PRO A 139 -3.63 -13.40 14.56
C PRO A 139 -2.85 -13.56 13.26
N LYS A 140 -3.43 -13.16 12.14
CA LYS A 140 -2.78 -13.21 10.83
C LYS A 140 -1.51 -12.35 10.79
N ASP A 141 -1.56 -11.16 11.37
CA ASP A 141 -0.44 -10.23 11.39
C ASP A 141 0.68 -10.71 12.31
N LEU A 142 0.33 -11.36 13.42
CA LEU A 142 1.32 -11.96 14.31
C LEU A 142 2.05 -13.13 13.66
N VAL A 143 1.36 -13.91 12.82
CA VAL A 143 1.99 -14.96 12.01
C VAL A 143 2.99 -14.34 11.04
N ASP A 144 2.59 -13.29 10.32
CA ASP A 144 3.49 -12.56 9.43
C ASP A 144 4.72 -12.05 10.18
N PHE A 145 4.52 -11.46 11.37
CA PHE A 145 5.62 -10.97 12.21
C PHE A 145 6.61 -12.08 12.56
N GLN A 146 6.10 -13.25 12.92
CA GLN A 146 6.94 -14.40 13.29
C GLN A 146 7.70 -14.98 12.11
N LYS A 147 7.12 -14.96 10.90
CA LYS A 147 7.70 -15.53 9.70
C LYS A 147 8.69 -14.60 9.00
N LEU A 148 8.61 -13.31 9.23
CA LEU A 148 9.55 -12.34 8.67
C LEU A 148 10.93 -12.49 9.32
N PRO A 149 12.02 -12.24 8.55
CA PRO A 149 13.39 -12.38 9.04
C PRO A 149 13.75 -11.53 10.25
#